data_6aa0c47c296344af69a522529baf8c2d
#
_entry.id   6aa0c47c296344af69a522529baf8c2d
#
_cell.length_a   1.000
_cell.length_b   1.000
_cell.length_c   1.000
_cell.angle_alpha   90.00
_cell.angle_beta   90.00
_cell.angle_gamma   90.00
#
_symmetry.space_group_name_H-M   'P 1'
#
loop_
_entity.id
_entity.type
_entity.pdbx_description
1 polymer ?
#
loop_
_entity_poly.entity_id
_entity_poly.type
_entity_poly.pdbx_seq_one_letter_code
_entity_poly.pdbx_strand_id
1 'polypeptide(L)'
;MKRLLIVDDEPAIARLIQKIAKGCGYEVTVTHDADQFMDALVAGEPDAIALDLSLPSIDGVELLRFLAAARCRAKILIISGFDARVLETSGRLGEARGLNIAGTLMKPVRAAELRAAFEALDAAVPA
;
A
#
# COMPACT_ATOMS: atom_id res chain seq x y z
N MET A 1 12.38 -12.81 5.63
CA MET A 1 11.46 -12.66 4.49
C MET A 1 10.72 -11.33 4.60
N LYS A 2 10.64 -10.61 3.50
CA LYS A 2 9.94 -9.33 3.48
C LYS A 2 8.44 -9.51 3.65
N ARG A 3 7.82 -8.63 4.41
CA ARG A 3 6.40 -8.70 4.73
C ARG A 3 5.65 -7.57 4.06
N LEU A 4 4.56 -7.93 3.39
CA LEU A 4 3.65 -6.98 2.75
C LEU A 4 2.30 -7.02 3.45
N LEU A 5 1.78 -5.86 3.80
CA LEU A 5 0.42 -5.71 4.31
C LEU A 5 -0.44 -5.05 3.24
N ILE A 6 -1.55 -5.69 2.89
CA ILE A 6 -2.49 -5.19 1.89
C ILE A 6 -3.77 -4.72 2.57
N VAL A 7 -4.30 -3.57 2.17
CA VAL A 7 -5.67 -3.18 2.47
C VAL A 7 -6.39 -2.83 1.18
N ASP A 8 -7.43 -3.61 0.86
CA ASP A 8 -8.27 -3.40 -0.32
C ASP A 8 -9.62 -4.10 -0.09
N ASP A 9 -10.71 -3.39 -0.25
CA ASP A 9 -12.05 -3.92 -0.03
C ASP A 9 -12.55 -4.79 -1.19
N GLU A 10 -11.86 -4.80 -2.31
CA GLU A 10 -12.19 -5.63 -3.47
C GLU A 10 -11.41 -6.96 -3.41
N PRO A 11 -12.07 -8.09 -3.11
CA PRO A 11 -11.35 -9.36 -2.93
C PRO A 11 -10.54 -9.80 -4.16
N ALA A 12 -11.06 -9.53 -5.36
CA ALA A 12 -10.37 -9.92 -6.59
C ALA A 12 -9.06 -9.16 -6.76
N ILE A 13 -9.06 -7.86 -6.45
CA ILE A 13 -7.85 -7.02 -6.52
C ILE A 13 -6.85 -7.44 -5.45
N ALA A 14 -7.33 -7.66 -4.22
CA ALA A 14 -6.48 -8.11 -3.12
C ALA A 14 -5.78 -9.43 -3.46
N ARG A 15 -6.52 -10.39 -4.06
CA ARG A 15 -5.93 -11.67 -4.48
C ARG A 15 -4.87 -11.51 -5.56
N LEU A 16 -5.11 -10.61 -6.53
CA LEU A 16 -4.14 -10.35 -7.58
C LEU A 16 -2.85 -9.77 -6.98
N ILE A 17 -2.97 -8.78 -6.12
CA ILE A 17 -1.82 -8.16 -5.44
C ILE A 17 -1.06 -9.23 -4.64
N GLN A 18 -1.78 -10.04 -3.88
CA GLN A 18 -1.20 -11.12 -3.07
C GLN A 18 -0.40 -12.10 -3.93
N LYS A 19 -0.99 -12.54 -5.03
CA LYS A 19 -0.34 -13.50 -5.94
C LYS A 19 0.96 -12.94 -6.51
N ILE A 20 0.91 -11.72 -7.01
CA ILE A 20 2.08 -11.08 -7.61
C ILE A 20 3.16 -10.84 -6.55
N ALA A 21 2.79 -10.34 -5.38
CA ALA A 21 3.74 -10.06 -4.31
C ALA A 21 4.43 -11.34 -3.80
N LYS A 22 3.68 -12.43 -3.66
CA LYS A 22 4.27 -13.73 -3.29
C LYS A 22 5.31 -14.17 -4.33
N GLY A 23 5.02 -13.97 -5.61
CA GLY A 23 5.95 -14.25 -6.69
C GLY A 23 7.21 -13.40 -6.62
N CYS A 24 7.17 -12.26 -5.96
CA CYS A 24 8.31 -11.36 -5.75
C CYS A 24 9.01 -11.58 -4.39
N GLY A 25 8.65 -12.62 -3.66
CA GLY A 25 9.33 -12.99 -2.42
C GLY A 25 8.76 -12.40 -1.15
N TYR A 26 7.54 -11.87 -1.19
CA TYR A 26 6.88 -11.31 0.00
C TYR A 26 6.05 -12.37 0.74
N GLU A 27 6.07 -12.26 2.06
CA GLU A 27 5.06 -12.88 2.91
C GLU A 27 3.92 -11.87 3.06
N VAL A 28 2.70 -12.27 2.70
CA VAL A 28 1.60 -11.34 2.50
C VAL A 28 0.50 -11.53 3.54
N THR A 29 0.06 -10.43 4.15
CA THR A 29 -1.14 -10.37 4.98
C THR A 29 -2.17 -9.51 4.25
N VAL A 30 -3.37 -10.05 4.05
CA VAL A 30 -4.46 -9.35 3.36
C VAL A 30 -5.48 -8.86 4.38
N THR A 31 -5.84 -7.58 4.27
CA THR A 31 -6.95 -7.00 5.03
C THR A 31 -7.91 -6.33 4.07
N HIS A 32 -9.18 -6.20 4.47
CA HIS A 32 -10.26 -5.74 3.59
C HIS A 32 -10.90 -4.43 4.05
N ASP A 33 -10.60 -3.99 5.26
CA ASP A 33 -11.11 -2.73 5.78
C ASP A 33 -10.06 -2.05 6.68
N ALA A 34 -10.36 -0.82 7.05
CA ALA A 34 -9.44 -0.01 7.84
C ALA A 34 -9.17 -0.59 9.23
N ASP A 35 -10.18 -1.16 9.87
CA ASP A 35 -10.03 -1.74 11.22
C ASP A 35 -9.10 -2.93 11.20
N GLN A 36 -9.28 -3.85 10.25
CA GLN A 36 -8.39 -4.99 10.08
C GLN A 36 -6.97 -4.53 9.78
N PHE A 37 -6.82 -3.52 8.93
CA PHE A 37 -5.53 -2.96 8.56
C PHE A 37 -4.81 -2.37 9.78
N MET A 38 -5.50 -1.56 10.56
CA MET A 38 -4.93 -0.93 11.75
C MET A 38 -4.51 -1.97 12.78
N ASP A 39 -5.34 -3.00 13.00
CA ASP A 39 -5.02 -4.10 13.91
C ASP A 39 -3.77 -4.86 13.44
N ALA A 40 -3.67 -5.14 12.16
CA ALA A 40 -2.51 -5.84 11.60
C ALA A 40 -1.24 -5.00 11.73
N LEU A 41 -1.34 -3.69 11.53
CA LEU A 41 -0.21 -2.77 11.64
C LEU A 41 0.31 -2.70 13.09
N VAL A 42 -0.60 -2.67 14.05
CA VAL A 42 -0.25 -2.64 15.49
C VAL A 42 0.41 -3.97 15.90
N ALA A 43 -0.03 -5.09 15.32
CA ALA A 43 0.53 -6.40 15.62
C ALA A 43 1.98 -6.57 15.15
N GLY A 44 2.38 -5.84 14.11
CA GLY A 44 3.75 -5.89 13.61
C GLY A 44 3.93 -5.01 12.38
N GLU A 45 4.97 -4.18 12.37
CA GLU A 45 5.25 -3.29 11.25
C GLU A 45 5.70 -4.11 10.03
N PRO A 46 5.05 -3.96 8.88
CA PRO A 46 5.48 -4.63 7.65
C PRO A 46 6.64 -3.88 7.00
N ASP A 47 7.29 -4.52 6.02
CA ASP A 47 8.32 -3.88 5.21
C ASP A 47 7.70 -3.00 4.13
N ALA A 48 6.54 -3.39 3.64
CA ALA A 48 5.81 -2.67 2.59
C ALA A 48 4.29 -2.75 2.82
N ILE A 49 3.58 -1.77 2.28
CA ILE A 49 2.12 -1.68 2.35
C ILE A 49 1.59 -1.40 0.96
N ALA A 50 0.59 -2.18 0.54
CA ALA A 50 -0.23 -1.87 -0.64
C ALA A 50 -1.54 -1.28 -0.13
N LEU A 51 -1.74 0.01 -0.35
CA LEU A 51 -2.79 0.80 0.28
C LEU A 51 -3.81 1.28 -0.74
N ASP A 52 -5.05 0.83 -0.59
CA ASP A 52 -6.18 1.36 -1.36
C ASP A 52 -6.74 2.58 -0.65
N LEU A 53 -6.72 3.73 -1.33
CA LEU A 53 -7.27 4.98 -0.76
C LEU A 53 -8.78 5.09 -0.91
N SER A 54 -9.41 4.25 -1.73
CA SER A 54 -10.84 4.32 -2.00
C SER A 54 -11.68 3.38 -1.15
N LEU A 55 -11.24 3.12 0.09
CA LEU A 55 -12.01 2.31 1.04
C LEU A 55 -13.30 3.03 1.44
N PRO A 56 -14.44 2.31 1.48
CA PRO A 56 -15.71 2.95 1.80
C PRO A 56 -15.84 3.38 3.27
N SER A 57 -15.06 2.78 4.16
CA SER A 57 -15.21 2.99 5.61
C SER A 57 -14.33 4.11 6.16
N ILE A 58 -13.39 4.64 5.38
CA ILE A 58 -12.48 5.69 5.85
C ILE A 58 -12.00 6.53 4.68
N ASP A 59 -11.80 7.82 4.93
CA ASP A 59 -11.15 8.72 3.99
C ASP A 59 -9.67 8.31 3.86
N GLY A 60 -9.17 8.23 2.62
CA GLY A 60 -7.76 7.90 2.36
C GLY A 60 -6.79 8.86 3.04
N VAL A 61 -7.15 10.14 3.16
CA VAL A 61 -6.33 11.13 3.88
C VAL A 61 -6.23 10.77 5.36
N GLU A 62 -7.32 10.33 5.97
CA GLU A 62 -7.32 9.90 7.37
C GLU A 62 -6.43 8.68 7.58
N LEU A 63 -6.42 7.76 6.62
CA LEU A 63 -5.58 6.58 6.68
C LEU A 63 -4.09 6.96 6.60
N LEU A 64 -3.74 7.91 5.73
CA LEU A 64 -2.38 8.44 5.66
C LEU A 64 -1.99 9.16 6.95
N ARG A 65 -2.91 9.90 7.56
CA ARG A 65 -2.66 10.55 8.86
C ARG A 65 -2.39 9.52 9.95
N PHE A 66 -3.15 8.43 9.96
CA PHE A 66 -2.94 7.35 10.93
C PHE A 66 -1.53 6.76 10.78
N LEU A 67 -1.12 6.47 9.55
CA LEU A 67 0.21 5.93 9.29
C LEU A 67 1.31 6.90 9.73
N ALA A 68 1.14 8.18 9.45
CA ALA A 68 2.10 9.20 9.86
C ALA A 68 2.19 9.33 11.38
N ALA A 69 1.05 9.30 12.07
CA ALA A 69 1.00 9.35 13.53
C ALA A 69 1.66 8.12 14.16
N ALA A 70 1.54 6.97 13.52
CA ALA A 70 2.19 5.72 13.94
C ALA A 70 3.67 5.68 13.58
N ARG A 71 4.18 6.69 12.90
CA ARG A 71 5.57 6.77 12.42
C ARG A 71 5.96 5.56 11.58
N CYS A 72 5.06 5.17 10.69
CA CYS A 72 5.25 4.02 9.82
C CYS A 72 6.47 4.24 8.92
N ARG A 73 7.37 3.25 8.88
CA ARG A 73 8.58 3.29 8.04
C ARG A 73 8.45 2.43 6.80
N ALA A 74 7.36 1.68 6.69
CA ALA A 74 7.15 0.80 5.55
C ALA A 74 7.12 1.59 4.25
N LYS A 75 7.57 0.95 3.18
CA LYS A 75 7.42 1.49 1.84
C LYS A 75 5.97 1.37 1.43
N ILE A 76 5.34 2.46 1.03
CA ILE A 76 3.91 2.48 0.73
C ILE A 76 3.70 2.59 -0.77
N LEU A 77 2.97 1.63 -1.32
CA LEU A 77 2.49 1.66 -2.69
C LEU A 77 1.00 1.99 -2.63
N ILE A 78 0.62 3.15 -3.15
CA ILE A 78 -0.77 3.58 -3.18
C ILE A 78 -1.43 3.03 -4.44
N ILE A 79 -2.55 2.33 -4.28
CA ILE A 79 -3.31 1.75 -5.39
C ILE A 79 -4.75 2.18 -5.22
N SER A 80 -5.32 2.89 -6.20
CA SER A 80 -6.66 3.43 -6.03
C SER A 80 -7.37 3.63 -7.36
N GLY A 81 -8.72 3.63 -7.30
CA GLY A 81 -9.58 3.94 -8.44
C GLY A 81 -9.79 5.43 -8.66
N PHE A 82 -9.22 6.31 -7.83
CA PHE A 82 -9.27 7.75 -8.04
C PHE A 82 -8.47 8.14 -9.28
N ASP A 83 -8.75 9.34 -9.83
CA ASP A 83 -8.00 9.80 -10.98
C ASP A 83 -6.52 10.08 -10.63
N ALA A 84 -5.70 10.24 -11.68
CA ALA A 84 -4.26 10.40 -11.52
C ALA A 84 -3.90 11.62 -10.66
N ARG A 85 -4.68 12.69 -10.75
CA ARG A 85 -4.45 13.91 -9.98
C ARG A 85 -4.64 13.68 -8.48
N VAL A 86 -5.69 12.96 -8.11
CA VAL A 86 -5.96 12.63 -6.71
C VAL A 86 -4.87 11.72 -6.16
N LEU A 87 -4.44 10.73 -6.94
CA LEU A 87 -3.35 9.84 -6.53
C LEU A 87 -2.05 10.61 -6.30
N GLU A 88 -1.69 11.48 -7.22
CA GLU A 88 -0.48 12.29 -7.12
C GLU A 88 -0.51 13.19 -5.89
N THR A 89 -1.64 13.86 -5.66
CA THR A 89 -1.82 14.73 -4.50
C THR A 89 -1.72 13.95 -3.19
N SER A 90 -2.33 12.77 -3.15
CA SER A 90 -2.27 11.90 -1.97
C SER A 90 -0.85 11.43 -1.69
N GLY A 91 -0.10 11.08 -2.72
CA GLY A 91 1.30 10.69 -2.58
C GLY A 91 2.15 11.81 -2.01
N ARG A 92 1.98 13.03 -2.52
CA ARG A 92 2.69 14.20 -2.01
C ARG A 92 2.33 14.52 -0.57
N LEU A 93 1.05 14.37 -0.21
CA LEU A 93 0.60 14.58 1.16
C LEU A 93 1.27 13.58 2.10
N GLY A 94 1.33 12.30 1.72
CA GLY A 94 2.01 11.27 2.49
C GLY A 94 3.48 11.59 2.70
N GLU A 95 4.18 11.98 1.63
CA GLU A 95 5.59 12.37 1.71
C GLU A 95 5.79 13.58 2.62
N ALA A 96 4.92 14.59 2.52
CA ALA A 96 4.99 15.78 3.35
C ALA A 96 4.80 15.45 4.84
N ARG A 97 4.14 14.34 5.16
CA ARG A 97 3.94 13.86 6.52
C ARG A 97 5.02 12.88 6.98
N GLY A 98 6.05 12.68 6.18
CA GLY A 98 7.18 11.82 6.53
C GLY A 98 7.01 10.35 6.17
N LEU A 99 5.98 10.00 5.40
CA LEU A 99 5.80 8.63 4.94
C LEU A 99 6.67 8.33 3.73
N ASN A 100 7.07 7.09 3.60
CA ASN A 100 7.87 6.62 2.47
C ASN A 100 6.93 6.14 1.35
N ILE A 101 6.47 7.04 0.51
CA ILE A 101 5.61 6.73 -0.61
C ILE A 101 6.48 6.27 -1.77
N ALA A 102 6.48 4.96 -2.03
CA ALA A 102 7.33 4.34 -3.04
C ALA A 102 6.74 4.45 -4.44
N GLY A 103 5.43 4.62 -4.56
CA GLY A 103 4.79 4.77 -5.86
C GLY A 103 3.28 4.82 -5.76
N THR A 104 2.65 5.10 -6.89
CA THR A 104 1.19 5.14 -7.02
C THR A 104 0.78 4.38 -8.28
N LEU A 105 -0.28 3.57 -8.18
CA LEU A 105 -0.87 2.86 -9.30
C LEU A 105 -2.36 3.13 -9.36
N MET A 106 -2.87 3.39 -10.54
CA MET A 106 -4.29 3.64 -10.76
C MET A 106 -4.99 2.36 -11.21
N LYS A 107 -6.14 2.06 -10.61
CA LYS A 107 -6.98 0.93 -11.06
C LYS A 107 -7.61 1.26 -12.41
N PRO A 108 -7.81 0.27 -13.30
CA PRO A 108 -7.50 -1.14 -13.14
C PRO A 108 -6.00 -1.43 -13.23
N VAL A 109 -5.48 -2.20 -12.28
CA VAL A 109 -4.05 -2.50 -12.20
C VAL A 109 -3.75 -3.79 -12.96
N ARG A 110 -2.71 -3.78 -13.76
CA ARG A 110 -2.26 -4.97 -14.49
C ARG A 110 -1.19 -5.72 -13.71
N ALA A 111 -1.15 -7.04 -13.91
CA ALA A 111 -0.15 -7.88 -13.25
C ALA A 111 1.28 -7.40 -13.52
N ALA A 112 1.58 -6.99 -14.74
CA ALA A 112 2.91 -6.50 -15.11
C ALA A 112 3.28 -5.22 -14.37
N GLU A 113 2.32 -4.31 -14.17
CA GLU A 113 2.52 -3.07 -13.41
C GLU A 113 2.81 -3.35 -11.94
N LEU A 114 2.04 -4.29 -11.34
CA LEU A 114 2.24 -4.70 -9.96
C LEU A 114 3.61 -5.35 -9.78
N ARG A 115 3.99 -6.25 -10.68
CA ARG A 115 5.29 -6.91 -10.61
C ARG A 115 6.42 -5.90 -10.69
N ALA A 116 6.35 -4.97 -11.64
CA ALA A 116 7.35 -3.92 -11.78
C ALA A 116 7.45 -3.07 -10.52
N ALA A 117 6.30 -2.73 -9.92
CA ALA A 117 6.26 -1.93 -8.70
C ALA A 117 6.91 -2.67 -7.52
N PHE A 118 6.62 -3.95 -7.33
CA PHE A 118 7.22 -4.72 -6.25
C PHE A 118 8.72 -4.95 -6.47
N GLU A 119 9.13 -5.18 -7.70
CA GLU A 119 10.56 -5.29 -8.04
C GLU A 119 11.30 -3.98 -7.78
N ALA A 120 10.67 -2.84 -8.08
CA ALA A 120 11.22 -1.53 -7.80
C ALA A 120 11.36 -1.26 -6.29
N LEU A 121 10.43 -1.78 -5.48
CA LEU A 121 10.55 -1.69 -4.02
C LEU A 121 11.80 -2.41 -3.52
N ASP A 122 12.12 -3.56 -4.10
CA ASP A 122 13.31 -4.31 -3.75
C ASP A 122 14.58 -3.61 -4.19
N ALA A 123 14.56 -3.01 -5.38
CA ALA A 123 15.72 -2.31 -5.95
C ALA A 123 15.99 -0.99 -5.23
N ALA A 124 14.99 -0.38 -4.61
CA ALA A 124 15.12 0.85 -3.85
C ALA A 124 15.75 0.58 -2.48
N VAL A 125 16.98 0.07 -2.49
CA VAL A 125 17.72 -0.19 -1.25
C VAL A 125 18.17 1.15 -0.70
N PRO A 126 17.82 1.49 0.55
CA PRO A 126 18.36 2.69 1.16
C PRO A 126 19.87 2.51 1.29
N ALA A 127 20.56 3.51 0.83
CA ALA A 127 22.01 3.57 0.94
C ALA A 127 22.45 3.55 2.40
#